data_b7b6841ec5bd100d0cb2ab335a24e185
#
_entry.id   b7b6841ec5bd100d0cb2ab335a24e185
#
_cell.length_a   1.000
_cell.length_b   1.000
_cell.length_c   1.000
_cell.angle_alpha   90.00
_cell.angle_beta   90.00
_cell.angle_gamma   90.00
#
_symmetry.space_group_name_H-M   'P 1'
#
loop_
_entity.id
_entity.type
_entity.pdbx_description
1 polymer ?
#
loop_
_entity_poly.entity_id
_entity_poly.type
_entity_poly.pdbx_seq_one_letter_code
_entity_poly.pdbx_strand_id
1 'polypeptide(L)'
;MDETTTPQDPRTRSRAAATPNAPRGRRAWSRRRWITLLVVGVLAVLLAWNTVSVLTRTAEASGEQIVRLPGGDIHVTQDGPPGAPTMVLLHGLAGSTPWWDPVLPALRDLHVVRVDLLGHGKSAKPVDGYGMAEQARRVGAVLDKLGVRRATVVGHSTGGAVATSLAEQRRDLVAAIALIDTGPRLDAFRGDSFAGRLVTTPVVGELLWRLRTDSVIRDALSTAFTRKVRIPDQFIADIRGMTYRSLTETDEASSAYVKERPIPDRLAGLGLPTLVIFGSQDRRWQPSSAQDYRRVPHARIEILDGVGHTPMLEDPDTTGDLLHGFALETAPR
;
A
#
# COMPACT_ATOMS: atom_id res chain seq x y z
N MET A 1 77.90 -89.36 -6.84
CA MET A 1 76.52 -89.74 -6.63
C MET A 1 75.75 -88.47 -6.84
N ASP A 2 75.41 -88.16 -8.02
CA ASP A 2 74.23 -88.49 -8.81
C ASP A 2 72.97 -87.95 -8.17
N GLU A 3 72.39 -86.99 -8.74
CA GLU A 3 71.26 -87.13 -9.67
C GLU A 3 70.76 -85.80 -10.23
N THR A 4 70.62 -85.83 -11.45
CA THR A 4 69.92 -85.11 -12.43
C THR A 4 68.64 -84.46 -11.97
N THR A 5 68.46 -83.16 -12.32
CA THR A 5 67.15 -82.55 -12.39
C THR A 5 66.98 -81.75 -13.69
N THR A 6 66.05 -82.18 -14.47
CA THR A 6 65.60 -81.60 -15.76
C THR A 6 64.86 -80.28 -15.56
N PRO A 7 65.01 -79.28 -16.43
CA PRO A 7 64.29 -78.03 -16.31
C PRO A 7 62.88 -78.08 -16.98
N GLN A 8 61.83 -77.58 -16.29
CA GLN A 8 60.51 -77.36 -16.86
C GLN A 8 60.40 -75.94 -17.47
N ASP A 9 59.86 -75.96 -18.66
CA ASP A 9 59.59 -74.78 -19.51
C ASP A 9 58.44 -73.90 -18.92
N PRO A 10 58.56 -72.55 -18.81
CA PRO A 10 57.52 -71.63 -18.34
C PRO A 10 56.89 -70.89 -19.51
N ARG A 11 55.93 -71.47 -20.22
CA ARG A 11 55.06 -70.66 -21.16
C ARG A 11 53.70 -71.23 -21.28
N THR A 12 52.82 -70.79 -20.39
CA THR A 12 51.37 -70.65 -20.69
C THR A 12 50.75 -69.51 -19.87
N ARG A 13 50.91 -68.29 -20.41
CA ARG A 13 50.07 -67.14 -19.91
C ARG A 13 48.69 -67.35 -20.46
N SER A 14 47.74 -67.73 -19.62
CA SER A 14 46.31 -67.70 -19.84
C SER A 14 45.87 -66.26 -20.01
N ARG A 15 45.41 -65.90 -21.19
CA ARG A 15 44.69 -64.67 -21.48
C ARG A 15 43.34 -64.72 -20.76
N ALA A 16 43.22 -64.01 -19.64
CA ALA A 16 41.93 -63.76 -19.07
C ALA A 16 41.08 -62.93 -20.07
N ALA A 17 40.00 -63.49 -20.55
CA ALA A 17 39.01 -62.84 -21.41
C ALA A 17 38.38 -61.70 -20.63
N ALA A 18 38.47 -60.45 -21.18
CA ALA A 18 37.80 -59.30 -20.68
C ALA A 18 36.26 -59.49 -20.87
N THR A 19 35.56 -59.62 -19.81
CA THR A 19 34.07 -59.60 -19.81
C THR A 19 33.58 -58.25 -20.37
N PRO A 20 32.67 -58.23 -21.36
CA PRO A 20 32.12 -57.01 -21.88
C PRO A 20 31.32 -56.30 -20.80
N ASN A 21 31.64 -55.03 -20.59
CA ASN A 21 30.86 -54.11 -19.71
C ASN A 21 29.38 -54.25 -20.06
N ALA A 22 28.58 -54.76 -19.15
CA ALA A 22 27.15 -54.75 -19.25
C ALA A 22 26.64 -53.30 -19.37
N PRO A 23 25.74 -52.97 -20.29
CA PRO A 23 25.22 -51.63 -20.42
C PRO A 23 24.59 -51.21 -19.09
N ARG A 24 25.05 -50.07 -18.52
CA ARG A 24 24.48 -49.47 -17.33
C ARG A 24 22.98 -49.26 -17.59
N GLY A 25 22.14 -50.12 -17.02
CA GLY A 25 20.70 -50.08 -17.15
C GLY A 25 20.21 -48.70 -16.79
N ARG A 26 19.57 -48.02 -17.72
CA ARG A 26 18.80 -46.79 -17.47
C ARG A 26 17.83 -47.15 -16.35
N ARG A 27 18.03 -46.57 -15.13
CA ARG A 27 17.12 -46.71 -14.01
C ARG A 27 15.77 -46.16 -14.49
N ALA A 28 14.86 -47.04 -14.83
CA ALA A 28 13.47 -46.66 -15.12
C ALA A 28 12.91 -46.00 -13.89
N TRP A 29 12.54 -44.72 -13.99
CA TRP A 29 11.89 -44.00 -12.90
C TRP A 29 10.60 -44.72 -12.53
N SER A 30 10.38 -44.96 -11.25
CA SER A 30 9.16 -45.59 -10.79
C SER A 30 7.94 -44.75 -11.18
N ARG A 31 6.80 -45.37 -11.51
CA ARG A 31 5.53 -44.70 -11.83
C ARG A 31 5.17 -43.63 -10.81
N ARG A 32 5.50 -43.87 -9.52
CA ARG A 32 5.29 -42.87 -8.44
C ARG A 32 6.08 -41.60 -8.66
N ARG A 33 7.36 -41.69 -9.08
CA ARG A 33 8.19 -40.51 -9.37
C ARG A 33 7.64 -39.69 -10.53
N TRP A 34 7.15 -40.34 -11.59
CA TRP A 34 6.48 -39.64 -12.70
C TRP A 34 5.20 -38.94 -12.26
N ILE A 35 4.37 -39.59 -11.44
CA ILE A 35 3.16 -38.97 -10.87
C ILE A 35 3.52 -37.77 -9.99
N THR A 36 4.52 -37.91 -9.11
CA THR A 36 4.98 -36.78 -8.27
C THR A 36 5.44 -35.60 -9.11
N LEU A 37 6.26 -35.84 -10.15
CA LEU A 37 6.75 -34.79 -11.05
C LEU A 37 5.60 -34.12 -11.81
N LEU A 38 4.64 -34.90 -12.27
CA LEU A 38 3.43 -34.38 -12.93
C LEU A 38 2.63 -33.48 -11.98
N VAL A 39 2.39 -33.93 -10.75
CA VAL A 39 1.65 -33.18 -9.74
C VAL A 39 2.40 -31.87 -9.40
N VAL A 40 3.71 -31.95 -9.17
CA VAL A 40 4.54 -30.76 -8.90
C VAL A 40 4.53 -29.79 -10.10
N GLY A 41 4.62 -30.32 -11.32
CA GLY A 41 4.55 -29.51 -12.54
C GLY A 41 3.19 -28.81 -12.68
N VAL A 42 2.10 -29.52 -12.45
CA VAL A 42 0.74 -28.93 -12.48
C VAL A 42 0.59 -27.85 -11.41
N LEU A 43 1.06 -28.10 -10.18
CA LEU A 43 1.00 -27.09 -9.11
C LEU A 43 1.83 -25.86 -9.44
N ALA A 44 3.03 -26.03 -10.01
CA ALA A 44 3.87 -24.92 -10.45
C ALA A 44 3.18 -24.08 -11.55
N VAL A 45 2.55 -24.74 -12.53
CA VAL A 45 1.78 -24.03 -13.58
C VAL A 45 0.58 -23.29 -12.99
N LEU A 46 -0.15 -23.91 -12.05
CA LEU A 46 -1.28 -23.24 -11.39
C LEU A 46 -0.84 -22.04 -10.55
N LEU A 47 0.28 -22.13 -9.85
CA LEU A 47 0.86 -21.00 -9.11
C LEU A 47 1.31 -19.89 -10.05
N ALA A 48 2.02 -20.21 -11.13
CA ALA A 48 2.43 -19.24 -12.14
C ALA A 48 1.22 -18.53 -12.77
N TRP A 49 0.20 -19.30 -13.13
CA TRP A 49 -1.07 -18.75 -13.63
C TRP A 49 -1.75 -17.83 -12.61
N ASN A 50 -1.78 -18.24 -11.33
CA ASN A 50 -2.32 -17.41 -10.26
C ASN A 50 -1.57 -16.08 -10.17
N THR A 51 -0.24 -16.11 -10.10
CA THR A 51 0.60 -14.91 -10.02
C THR A 51 0.36 -13.97 -11.21
N VAL A 52 0.41 -14.48 -12.44
CA VAL A 52 0.12 -13.68 -13.65
C VAL A 52 -1.28 -13.07 -13.58
N SER A 53 -2.29 -13.89 -13.28
CA SER A 53 -3.69 -13.45 -13.21
C SER A 53 -3.92 -12.35 -12.16
N VAL A 54 -3.25 -12.43 -11.01
CA VAL A 54 -3.38 -11.45 -9.93
C VAL A 54 -2.62 -10.16 -10.26
N LEU A 55 -1.41 -10.26 -10.80
CA LEU A 55 -0.57 -9.11 -11.13
C LEU A 55 -1.05 -8.32 -12.36
N THR A 56 -1.76 -8.96 -13.29
CA THR A 56 -2.29 -8.28 -14.50
C THR A 56 -3.72 -7.79 -14.35
N ARG A 57 -4.36 -8.03 -13.20
CA ARG A 57 -5.74 -7.59 -12.97
C ARG A 57 -5.81 -6.07 -12.94
N THR A 58 -6.76 -5.52 -13.70
CA THR A 58 -7.12 -4.10 -13.71
C THR A 58 -8.60 -3.93 -13.39
N ALA A 59 -9.03 -2.71 -13.07
CA ALA A 59 -10.43 -2.36 -12.95
C ALA A 59 -10.64 -0.90 -13.38
N GLU A 60 -11.75 -0.66 -14.07
CA GLU A 60 -12.20 0.68 -14.42
C GLU A 60 -12.81 1.39 -13.20
N ALA A 61 -12.86 2.73 -13.27
CA ALA A 61 -13.54 3.52 -12.26
C ALA A 61 -15.06 3.29 -12.32
N SER A 62 -15.71 3.40 -11.17
CA SER A 62 -17.16 3.21 -11.02
C SER A 62 -17.76 4.26 -10.10
N GLY A 63 -19.09 4.40 -10.11
CA GLY A 63 -19.80 5.40 -9.31
C GLY A 63 -20.29 6.59 -10.14
N GLU A 64 -20.88 7.58 -9.49
CA GLU A 64 -21.56 8.68 -10.16
C GLU A 64 -20.64 9.85 -10.51
N GLN A 65 -19.71 10.20 -9.62
CA GLN A 65 -18.81 11.34 -9.78
C GLN A 65 -17.42 10.89 -10.23
N ILE A 66 -17.24 10.70 -11.52
CA ILE A 66 -15.98 10.25 -12.13
C ILE A 66 -15.33 11.41 -12.88
N VAL A 67 -14.09 11.74 -12.50
CA VAL A 67 -13.24 12.66 -13.23
C VAL A 67 -12.37 11.86 -14.21
N ARG A 68 -12.61 12.03 -15.49
CA ARG A 68 -11.90 11.35 -16.58
C ARG A 68 -10.48 11.86 -16.71
N LEU A 69 -9.50 10.97 -16.58
CA LEU A 69 -8.07 11.31 -16.69
C LEU A 69 -7.32 10.25 -17.52
N PRO A 70 -6.31 10.65 -18.30
CA PRO A 70 -5.43 9.70 -18.98
C PRO A 70 -4.76 8.75 -17.98
N GLY A 71 -4.73 7.46 -18.29
CA GLY A 71 -4.10 6.43 -17.48
C GLY A 71 -4.90 6.02 -16.23
N GLY A 72 -6.16 6.41 -16.13
CA GLY A 72 -7.10 5.96 -15.08
C GLY A 72 -7.95 7.08 -14.50
N ASP A 73 -9.25 6.87 -14.54
CA ASP A 73 -10.27 7.80 -14.05
C ASP A 73 -10.33 7.79 -12.53
N ILE A 74 -10.66 8.94 -11.94
CA ILE A 74 -10.70 9.16 -10.51
C ILE A 74 -12.13 9.39 -10.04
N HIS A 75 -12.56 8.61 -9.05
CA HIS A 75 -13.81 8.83 -8.34
C HIS A 75 -13.61 9.89 -7.26
N VAL A 76 -14.58 10.81 -7.18
CA VAL A 76 -14.64 11.86 -6.17
C VAL A 76 -16.04 11.94 -5.58
N THR A 77 -16.15 12.52 -4.39
CA THR A 77 -17.43 12.96 -3.84
C THR A 77 -17.29 14.39 -3.36
N GLN A 78 -18.34 15.17 -3.47
CA GLN A 78 -18.36 16.56 -3.04
C GLN A 78 -19.52 16.79 -2.07
N ASP A 79 -19.22 17.48 -0.98
CA ASP A 79 -20.17 17.78 0.10
C ASP A 79 -20.11 19.28 0.42
N GLY A 80 -21.18 19.79 1.01
CA GLY A 80 -21.28 21.17 1.47
C GLY A 80 -21.52 22.20 0.36
N PRO A 81 -21.57 23.51 0.70
CA PRO A 81 -21.98 24.54 -0.21
C PRO A 81 -20.87 24.88 -1.23
N PRO A 82 -21.18 24.91 -2.53
CA PRO A 82 -20.27 25.43 -3.54
C PRO A 82 -19.86 26.88 -3.23
N GLY A 83 -18.58 27.21 -3.36
CA GLY A 83 -18.04 28.54 -3.11
C GLY A 83 -17.62 28.80 -1.66
N ALA A 84 -17.89 27.90 -0.73
CA ALA A 84 -17.28 27.92 0.60
C ALA A 84 -15.76 27.58 0.53
N PRO A 85 -14.99 27.89 1.60
CA PRO A 85 -13.60 27.46 1.66
C PRO A 85 -13.47 25.95 1.38
N THR A 86 -12.58 25.60 0.47
CA THR A 86 -12.47 24.20 0.02
C THR A 86 -11.51 23.40 0.87
N MET A 87 -11.95 22.20 1.27
CA MET A 87 -11.14 21.18 1.90
C MET A 87 -11.07 19.93 1.03
N VAL A 88 -9.86 19.42 0.76
CA VAL A 88 -9.63 18.20 0.00
C VAL A 88 -9.18 17.10 0.96
N LEU A 89 -9.86 15.95 0.95
CA LEU A 89 -9.58 14.83 1.84
C LEU A 89 -9.02 13.64 1.07
N LEU A 90 -7.80 13.22 1.43
CA LEU A 90 -7.04 12.13 0.82
C LEU A 90 -6.85 11.00 1.84
N HIS A 91 -7.47 9.85 1.60
CA HIS A 91 -7.42 8.68 2.49
C HIS A 91 -6.04 7.98 2.47
N GLY A 92 -5.80 7.11 3.44
CA GLY A 92 -4.61 6.26 3.55
C GLY A 92 -4.67 5.00 2.68
N LEU A 93 -3.63 4.16 2.78
CA LEU A 93 -3.57 2.86 2.11
C LEU A 93 -4.80 2.03 2.47
N ALA A 94 -5.38 1.39 1.48
CA ALA A 94 -6.60 0.58 1.58
C ALA A 94 -7.85 1.35 2.05
N GLY A 95 -7.78 2.68 2.17
CA GLY A 95 -8.91 3.54 2.46
C GLY A 95 -9.73 3.92 1.23
N SER A 96 -10.77 4.72 1.45
CA SER A 96 -11.67 5.24 0.42
C SER A 96 -12.42 6.47 0.93
N THR A 97 -13.16 7.15 0.05
CA THR A 97 -13.92 8.36 0.41
C THR A 97 -14.87 8.19 1.61
N PRO A 98 -15.56 7.03 1.83
CA PRO A 98 -16.40 6.83 3.01
C PRO A 98 -15.67 6.83 4.36
N TRP A 99 -14.36 6.73 4.40
CA TRP A 99 -13.61 6.84 5.66
C TRP A 99 -13.72 8.22 6.31
N TRP A 100 -14.12 9.22 5.51
CA TRP A 100 -14.32 10.60 5.95
C TRP A 100 -15.76 10.91 6.39
N ASP A 101 -16.73 10.00 6.17
CA ASP A 101 -18.14 10.24 6.50
C ASP A 101 -18.35 10.71 7.96
N PRO A 102 -17.66 10.14 8.99
CA PRO A 102 -17.88 10.53 10.37
C PRO A 102 -17.47 11.96 10.71
N VAL A 103 -16.53 12.57 9.98
CA VAL A 103 -16.11 13.97 10.23
C VAL A 103 -16.93 15.01 9.44
N LEU A 104 -17.72 14.58 8.44
CA LEU A 104 -18.49 15.50 7.60
C LEU A 104 -19.47 16.39 8.36
N PRO A 105 -20.13 15.94 9.45
CA PRO A 105 -21.01 16.82 10.22
C PRO A 105 -20.32 18.08 10.75
N ALA A 106 -19.04 17.99 11.12
CA ALA A 106 -18.25 19.14 11.56
C ALA A 106 -17.81 20.05 10.40
N LEU A 107 -17.79 19.54 9.16
CA LEU A 107 -17.30 20.23 7.97
C LEU A 107 -18.42 20.75 7.06
N ARG A 108 -19.66 20.73 7.50
CA ARG A 108 -20.87 20.99 6.68
C ARG A 108 -20.95 22.37 6.00
N ASP A 109 -20.23 23.34 6.51
CA ASP A 109 -20.15 24.72 6.00
C ASP A 109 -18.93 24.96 5.10
N LEU A 110 -18.12 23.92 4.86
CA LEU A 110 -17.01 23.90 3.91
C LEU A 110 -17.42 23.19 2.63
N HIS A 111 -16.79 23.55 1.51
CA HIS A 111 -16.84 22.74 0.29
C HIS A 111 -15.81 21.60 0.42
N VAL A 112 -16.28 20.39 0.69
CA VAL A 112 -15.43 19.23 0.92
C VAL A 112 -15.32 18.38 -0.35
N VAL A 113 -14.10 18.15 -0.83
CA VAL A 113 -13.80 17.27 -1.97
C VAL A 113 -13.05 16.05 -1.44
N ARG A 114 -13.67 14.89 -1.48
CA ARG A 114 -13.07 13.62 -1.09
C ARG A 114 -12.66 12.85 -2.34
N VAL A 115 -11.44 12.35 -2.37
CA VAL A 115 -10.84 11.69 -3.55
C VAL A 115 -10.51 10.25 -3.22
N ASP A 116 -11.02 9.31 -3.99
CA ASP A 116 -10.47 7.96 -4.03
C ASP A 116 -9.17 7.98 -4.84
N LEU A 117 -8.04 7.75 -4.20
CA LEU A 117 -6.74 7.69 -4.87
C LEU A 117 -6.73 6.57 -5.94
N LEU A 118 -5.94 6.73 -6.99
CA LEU A 118 -5.80 5.69 -8.01
C LEU A 118 -5.49 4.34 -7.35
N GLY A 119 -6.17 3.29 -7.77
CA GLY A 119 -6.03 1.95 -7.18
C GLY A 119 -6.93 1.67 -5.99
N HIS A 120 -7.66 2.67 -5.47
CA HIS A 120 -8.48 2.57 -4.26
C HIS A 120 -9.94 2.88 -4.53
N GLY A 121 -10.81 2.53 -3.58
CA GLY A 121 -12.24 2.81 -3.62
C GLY A 121 -12.86 2.51 -4.97
N LYS A 122 -13.54 3.48 -5.54
CA LYS A 122 -14.19 3.40 -6.85
C LYS A 122 -13.34 3.96 -8.00
N SER A 123 -12.13 4.47 -7.74
CA SER A 123 -11.20 4.90 -8.79
C SER A 123 -10.65 3.73 -9.59
N ALA A 124 -10.18 4.00 -10.80
CA ALA A 124 -9.56 3.02 -11.67
C ALA A 124 -8.35 2.34 -11.03
N LYS A 125 -8.08 1.12 -11.44
CA LYS A 125 -6.98 0.27 -10.96
C LYS A 125 -6.16 -0.23 -12.13
N PRO A 126 -5.36 0.64 -12.77
CA PRO A 126 -4.49 0.27 -13.88
C PRO A 126 -3.31 -0.60 -13.41
N VAL A 127 -2.43 -0.96 -14.34
CA VAL A 127 -1.22 -1.74 -14.04
C VAL A 127 -0.09 -0.92 -13.42
N ASP A 128 -0.16 0.41 -13.46
CA ASP A 128 0.87 1.34 -12.97
C ASP A 128 0.28 2.69 -12.54
N GLY A 129 1.13 3.63 -12.14
CA GLY A 129 0.71 5.00 -11.78
C GLY A 129 0.54 5.22 -10.28
N TYR A 130 1.06 4.34 -9.42
CA TYR A 130 0.88 4.37 -7.98
C TYR A 130 1.94 5.18 -7.21
N GLY A 131 2.93 5.76 -7.90
CA GLY A 131 3.94 6.63 -7.29
C GLY A 131 3.34 7.86 -6.64
N MET A 132 3.91 8.34 -5.52
CA MET A 132 3.37 9.49 -4.78
C MET A 132 3.28 10.75 -5.64
N ALA A 133 4.28 11.01 -6.47
CA ALA A 133 4.28 12.13 -7.41
C ALA A 133 3.19 11.99 -8.50
N GLU A 134 2.93 10.75 -8.97
CA GLU A 134 1.88 10.45 -9.93
C GLU A 134 0.50 10.64 -9.32
N GLN A 135 0.27 10.10 -8.12
CA GLN A 135 -0.97 10.28 -7.36
C GLN A 135 -1.26 11.77 -7.13
N ALA A 136 -0.24 12.54 -6.70
CA ALA A 136 -0.36 13.97 -6.49
C ALA A 136 -0.73 14.73 -7.78
N ARG A 137 -0.09 14.41 -8.91
CA ARG A 137 -0.41 15.01 -10.21
C ARG A 137 -1.84 14.72 -10.64
N ARG A 138 -2.35 13.50 -10.37
CA ARG A 138 -3.75 13.15 -10.62
C ARG A 138 -4.72 13.91 -9.74
N VAL A 139 -4.43 14.01 -8.45
CA VAL A 139 -5.24 14.85 -7.55
C VAL A 139 -5.26 16.30 -8.03
N GLY A 140 -4.11 16.86 -8.41
CA GLY A 140 -4.04 18.20 -9.00
C GLY A 140 -4.91 18.35 -10.24
N ALA A 141 -4.87 17.39 -11.16
CA ALA A 141 -5.71 17.40 -12.36
C ALA A 141 -7.22 17.26 -12.04
N VAL A 142 -7.57 16.51 -10.99
CA VAL A 142 -8.96 16.47 -10.47
C VAL A 142 -9.37 17.83 -10.01
N LEU A 143 -8.57 18.50 -9.18
CA LEU A 143 -8.87 19.83 -8.64
C LEU A 143 -8.99 20.89 -9.74
N ASP A 144 -8.12 20.84 -10.76
CA ASP A 144 -8.21 21.72 -11.93
C ASP A 144 -9.56 21.54 -12.67
N LYS A 145 -10.00 20.30 -12.89
CA LYS A 145 -11.28 19.99 -13.56
C LYS A 145 -12.50 20.37 -12.73
N LEU A 146 -12.38 20.35 -11.41
CA LEU A 146 -13.43 20.80 -10.50
C LEU A 146 -13.41 22.33 -10.27
N GLY A 147 -12.45 23.05 -10.85
CA GLY A 147 -12.30 24.50 -10.69
C GLY A 147 -11.79 24.91 -9.32
N VAL A 148 -11.24 23.99 -8.53
CA VAL A 148 -10.65 24.29 -7.22
C VAL A 148 -9.36 25.07 -7.42
N ARG A 149 -9.20 26.19 -6.72
CA ARG A 149 -8.03 27.08 -6.88
C ARG A 149 -7.06 27.01 -5.70
N ARG A 150 -7.58 27.07 -4.50
CA ARG A 150 -6.79 27.04 -3.27
C ARG A 150 -7.57 26.30 -2.21
N ALA A 151 -7.04 25.23 -1.69
CA ALA A 151 -7.71 24.37 -0.74
C ALA A 151 -6.82 24.08 0.47
N THR A 152 -7.45 23.81 1.61
CA THR A 152 -6.81 23.07 2.69
C THR A 152 -6.78 21.60 2.31
N VAL A 153 -5.60 21.03 2.12
CA VAL A 153 -5.45 19.63 1.73
C VAL A 153 -5.15 18.78 2.96
N VAL A 154 -6.02 17.82 3.23
CA VAL A 154 -5.91 16.89 4.35
C VAL A 154 -5.48 15.52 3.82
N GLY A 155 -4.44 14.93 4.40
CA GLY A 155 -3.99 13.60 4.06
C GLY A 155 -3.86 12.70 5.29
N HIS A 156 -4.48 11.52 5.23
CA HIS A 156 -4.31 10.49 6.25
C HIS A 156 -3.25 9.48 5.82
N SER A 157 -2.27 9.20 6.68
CA SER A 157 -1.25 8.16 6.45
C SER A 157 -0.58 8.32 5.07
N THR A 158 -0.67 7.35 4.17
CA THR A 158 -0.20 7.44 2.76
C THR A 158 -0.79 8.65 2.02
N GLY A 159 -2.06 9.02 2.28
CA GLY A 159 -2.67 10.22 1.73
C GLY A 159 -1.93 11.51 2.12
N GLY A 160 -1.26 11.52 3.28
CA GLY A 160 -0.41 12.64 3.70
C GLY A 160 0.87 12.77 2.87
N ALA A 161 1.44 11.65 2.41
CA ALA A 161 2.55 11.67 1.45
C ALA A 161 2.08 12.22 0.08
N VAL A 162 0.87 11.84 -0.37
CA VAL A 162 0.27 12.40 -1.59
C VAL A 162 -0.02 13.90 -1.43
N ALA A 163 -0.60 14.34 -0.29
CA ALA A 163 -0.85 15.74 0.01
C ALA A 163 0.44 16.57 0.02
N THR A 164 1.51 16.04 0.62
CA THR A 164 2.83 16.67 0.62
C THR A 164 3.38 16.80 -0.79
N SER A 165 3.30 15.75 -1.58
CA SER A 165 3.76 15.77 -2.97
C SER A 165 2.92 16.71 -3.85
N LEU A 166 1.61 16.84 -3.59
CA LEU A 166 0.76 17.83 -4.24
C LEU A 166 1.22 19.25 -3.90
N ALA A 167 1.49 19.52 -2.63
CA ALA A 167 1.99 20.84 -2.19
C ALA A 167 3.36 21.19 -2.79
N GLU A 168 4.25 20.21 -2.98
CA GLU A 168 5.53 20.41 -3.69
C GLU A 168 5.32 20.79 -5.17
N GLN A 169 4.36 20.16 -5.86
CA GLN A 169 4.14 20.31 -7.30
C GLN A 169 3.20 21.48 -7.65
N ARG A 170 2.20 21.77 -6.81
CA ARG A 170 1.06 22.64 -7.11
C ARG A 170 0.76 23.59 -5.94
N ARG A 171 1.72 24.47 -5.62
CA ARG A 171 1.55 25.52 -4.60
C ARG A 171 0.35 26.45 -4.87
N ASP A 172 -0.05 26.56 -6.12
CA ASP A 172 -1.23 27.31 -6.54
C ASP A 172 -2.54 26.71 -6.06
N LEU A 173 -2.58 25.39 -5.88
CA LEU A 173 -3.78 24.66 -5.41
C LEU A 173 -3.85 24.50 -3.89
N VAL A 174 -2.71 24.53 -3.19
CA VAL A 174 -2.63 24.23 -1.76
C VAL A 174 -2.46 25.51 -0.96
N ALA A 175 -3.46 25.88 -0.17
CA ALA A 175 -3.43 27.01 0.76
C ALA A 175 -2.83 26.61 2.12
N ALA A 176 -3.14 25.41 2.60
CA ALA A 176 -2.69 24.84 3.86
C ALA A 176 -2.71 23.31 3.77
N ILE A 177 -1.98 22.66 4.65
CA ILE A 177 -1.89 21.19 4.69
C ILE A 177 -2.19 20.67 6.10
N ALA A 178 -3.03 19.65 6.19
CA ALA A 178 -3.25 18.91 7.44
C ALA A 178 -2.87 17.43 7.25
N LEU A 179 -2.08 16.91 8.16
CA LEU A 179 -1.60 15.53 8.13
C LEU A 179 -2.15 14.76 9.32
N ILE A 180 -2.83 13.65 9.06
CA ILE A 180 -3.38 12.78 10.09
C ILE A 180 -2.58 11.48 10.08
N ASP A 181 -1.95 11.14 11.19
CA ASP A 181 -1.12 9.93 11.37
C ASP A 181 -0.22 9.63 10.15
N THR A 182 0.33 10.68 9.56
CA THR A 182 1.31 10.57 8.48
C THR A 182 2.69 10.44 9.09
N GLY A 183 3.36 9.31 8.85
CA GLY A 183 4.69 9.06 9.38
C GLY A 183 5.71 10.07 8.87
N PRO A 184 6.48 10.70 9.75
CA PRO A 184 7.45 11.72 9.35
C PRO A 184 8.67 11.14 8.64
N ARG A 185 9.09 9.93 9.01
CA ARG A 185 10.27 9.22 8.51
C ARG A 185 10.08 7.71 8.62
N LEU A 186 10.73 6.95 7.73
CA LEU A 186 10.46 5.53 7.59
C LEU A 186 10.84 4.70 8.83
N ASP A 187 11.90 5.05 9.54
CA ASP A 187 12.34 4.37 10.76
C ASP A 187 11.44 4.60 11.99
N ALA A 188 10.46 5.51 11.89
CA ALA A 188 9.37 5.64 12.85
C ALA A 188 8.23 4.64 12.59
N PHE A 189 8.26 3.91 11.48
CA PHE A 189 7.28 2.88 11.18
C PHE A 189 7.49 1.66 12.10
N ARG A 190 6.44 1.26 12.80
CA ARG A 190 6.49 0.12 13.74
C ARG A 190 6.38 -1.24 13.07
N GLY A 191 6.14 -1.24 11.77
CA GLY A 191 6.04 -2.44 10.97
C GLY A 191 4.62 -2.99 10.85
N ASP A 192 4.47 -3.86 9.86
CA ASP A 192 3.24 -4.61 9.65
C ASP A 192 3.13 -5.77 10.62
N SER A 193 1.88 -6.20 10.84
CA SER A 193 1.62 -7.49 11.46
C SER A 193 2.30 -8.62 10.66
N PHE A 194 2.48 -9.78 11.27
CA PHE A 194 2.99 -10.96 10.55
C PHE A 194 2.19 -11.25 9.27
N ALA A 195 0.86 -11.10 9.34
CA ALA A 195 -0.03 -11.25 8.19
C ALA A 195 0.25 -10.20 7.09
N GLY A 196 0.50 -8.94 7.45
CA GLY A 196 0.87 -7.88 6.51
C GLY A 196 2.15 -8.21 5.75
N ARG A 197 3.19 -8.68 6.45
CA ARG A 197 4.45 -9.12 5.81
C ARG A 197 4.27 -10.30 4.86
N LEU A 198 3.37 -11.24 5.17
CA LEU A 198 3.08 -12.36 4.27
C LEU A 198 2.40 -11.89 2.99
N VAL A 199 1.52 -10.88 3.07
CA VAL A 199 0.84 -10.32 1.89
C VAL A 199 1.83 -9.66 0.92
N THR A 200 2.92 -9.07 1.41
CA THR A 200 3.95 -8.48 0.55
C THR A 200 5.01 -9.48 0.06
N THR A 201 4.95 -10.76 0.48
CA THR A 201 5.89 -11.79 0.03
C THR A 201 5.49 -12.31 -1.37
N PRO A 202 6.38 -12.28 -2.38
CA PRO A 202 6.08 -12.77 -3.72
C PRO A 202 5.55 -14.22 -3.72
N VAL A 203 4.64 -14.54 -4.62
CA VAL A 203 3.93 -15.82 -4.79
C VAL A 203 2.99 -16.12 -3.63
N VAL A 204 3.45 -16.01 -2.38
CA VAL A 204 2.61 -16.24 -1.18
C VAL A 204 1.56 -15.14 -1.05
N GLY A 205 1.99 -13.88 -1.24
CA GLY A 205 1.09 -12.73 -1.15
C GLY A 205 -0.01 -12.76 -2.19
N GLU A 206 0.31 -13.08 -3.46
CA GLU A 206 -0.70 -13.19 -4.52
C GLU A 206 -1.73 -14.28 -4.23
N LEU A 207 -1.27 -15.41 -3.67
CA LEU A 207 -2.18 -16.50 -3.30
C LEU A 207 -3.09 -16.09 -2.13
N LEU A 208 -2.52 -15.50 -1.08
CA LEU A 208 -3.27 -14.99 0.06
C LEU A 208 -4.27 -13.91 -0.36
N TRP A 209 -3.85 -13.00 -1.23
CA TRP A 209 -4.72 -11.96 -1.78
C TRP A 209 -5.92 -12.53 -2.51
N ARG A 210 -5.72 -13.58 -3.30
CA ARG A 210 -6.80 -14.26 -4.01
C ARG A 210 -7.77 -14.98 -3.08
N LEU A 211 -7.25 -15.57 -2.00
CA LEU A 211 -8.02 -16.37 -1.04
C LEU A 211 -8.59 -15.56 0.13
N ARG A 212 -8.34 -14.22 0.18
CA ARG A 212 -8.80 -13.37 1.30
C ARG A 212 -10.31 -13.43 1.46
N THR A 213 -10.75 -13.65 2.68
CA THR A 213 -12.16 -13.61 3.08
C THR A 213 -12.50 -12.25 3.72
N ASP A 214 -13.79 -11.94 3.86
CA ASP A 214 -14.22 -10.70 4.54
C ASP A 214 -13.76 -10.65 6.00
N SER A 215 -13.72 -11.80 6.69
CA SER A 215 -13.19 -11.86 8.06
C SER A 215 -11.73 -11.50 8.11
N VAL A 216 -10.89 -12.02 7.20
CA VAL A 216 -9.46 -11.70 7.12
C VAL A 216 -9.25 -10.20 6.84
N ILE A 217 -10.04 -9.62 5.93
CA ILE A 217 -9.97 -8.18 5.63
C ILE A 217 -10.38 -7.37 6.87
N ARG A 218 -11.46 -7.76 7.55
CA ARG A 218 -11.95 -7.08 8.75
C ARG A 218 -10.93 -7.14 9.89
N ASP A 219 -10.32 -8.30 10.11
CA ASP A 219 -9.29 -8.48 11.11
C ASP A 219 -8.04 -7.62 10.81
N ALA A 220 -7.61 -7.59 9.54
CA ALA A 220 -6.49 -6.74 9.11
C ALA A 220 -6.79 -5.25 9.31
N LEU A 221 -8.00 -4.78 8.95
CA LEU A 221 -8.42 -3.40 9.21
C LEU A 221 -8.47 -3.07 10.71
N SER A 222 -8.96 -3.99 11.53
CA SER A 222 -9.07 -3.76 12.98
C SER A 222 -7.73 -3.43 13.65
N THR A 223 -6.62 -3.84 13.04
CA THR A 223 -5.27 -3.53 13.56
C THR A 223 -4.89 -2.06 13.45
N ALA A 224 -5.60 -1.28 12.63
CA ALA A 224 -5.42 0.17 12.51
C ALA A 224 -6.11 0.94 13.64
N PHE A 225 -7.04 0.32 14.35
CA PHE A 225 -7.83 0.96 15.40
C PHE A 225 -7.31 0.59 16.80
N THR A 226 -7.35 1.53 17.70
CA THR A 226 -7.15 1.30 19.14
C THR A 226 -8.48 1.34 19.89
N ARG A 227 -9.35 2.28 19.55
CA ARG A 227 -10.74 2.30 20.01
C ARG A 227 -11.59 1.29 19.24
N LYS A 228 -12.71 0.87 19.82
CA LYS A 228 -13.66 -0.01 19.11
C LYS A 228 -14.39 0.80 18.02
N VAL A 229 -14.04 0.57 16.78
CA VAL A 229 -14.71 1.14 15.61
C VAL A 229 -15.55 0.04 14.94
N ARG A 230 -16.81 0.38 14.62
CA ARG A 230 -17.60 -0.49 13.72
C ARG A 230 -17.04 -0.33 12.31
N ILE A 231 -16.53 -1.42 11.75
CA ILE A 231 -16.03 -1.44 10.37
C ILE A 231 -17.23 -1.65 9.43
N PRO A 232 -17.62 -0.66 8.61
CA PRO A 232 -18.71 -0.81 7.66
C PRO A 232 -18.38 -1.87 6.60
N ASP A 233 -19.40 -2.54 6.06
CA ASP A 233 -19.21 -3.52 4.98
C ASP A 233 -18.68 -2.87 3.70
N GLN A 234 -18.93 -1.57 3.51
CA GLN A 234 -18.36 -0.79 2.41
C GLN A 234 -16.82 -0.80 2.42
N PHE A 235 -16.17 -0.66 3.60
CA PHE A 235 -14.71 -0.73 3.71
C PHE A 235 -14.17 -2.09 3.26
N ILE A 236 -14.90 -3.16 3.61
CA ILE A 236 -14.53 -4.51 3.17
C ILE A 236 -14.68 -4.63 1.65
N ALA A 237 -15.78 -4.12 1.10
CA ALA A 237 -16.03 -4.13 -0.34
C ALA A 237 -14.97 -3.32 -1.12
N ASP A 238 -14.55 -2.17 -0.61
CA ASP A 238 -13.54 -1.33 -1.23
C ASP A 238 -12.18 -2.04 -1.29
N ILE A 239 -11.75 -2.71 -0.20
CA ILE A 239 -10.52 -3.50 -0.19
C ILE A 239 -10.65 -4.73 -1.08
N ARG A 240 -11.83 -5.37 -1.13
CA ARG A 240 -12.08 -6.47 -2.06
C ARG A 240 -11.95 -6.04 -3.52
N GLY A 241 -12.38 -4.82 -3.81
CA GLY A 241 -12.28 -4.18 -5.12
C GLY A 241 -10.85 -3.84 -5.54
N MET A 242 -9.92 -3.67 -4.60
CA MET A 242 -8.51 -3.39 -4.92
C MET A 242 -7.85 -4.54 -5.68
N THR A 243 -6.88 -4.21 -6.53
CA THR A 243 -5.95 -5.21 -7.09
C THR A 243 -4.79 -5.43 -6.12
N TYR A 244 -4.14 -6.59 -6.20
CA TYR A 244 -2.93 -6.85 -5.42
C TYR A 244 -1.85 -5.80 -5.70
N ARG A 245 -1.68 -5.48 -6.97
CA ARG A 245 -0.73 -4.48 -7.44
C ARG A 245 -1.01 -3.09 -6.88
N SER A 246 -2.28 -2.64 -6.89
CA SER A 246 -2.63 -1.32 -6.35
C SER A 246 -2.32 -1.19 -4.85
N LEU A 247 -2.46 -2.29 -4.08
CA LEU A 247 -2.06 -2.31 -2.68
C LEU A 247 -0.55 -2.23 -2.52
N THR A 248 0.17 -3.18 -3.13
CA THR A 248 1.61 -3.37 -2.88
C THR A 248 2.46 -2.25 -3.48
N GLU A 249 2.15 -1.79 -4.70
CA GLU A 249 2.89 -0.69 -5.32
C GLU A 249 2.62 0.66 -4.64
N THR A 250 1.40 0.89 -4.13
CA THR A 250 1.13 2.11 -3.35
C THR A 250 1.90 2.10 -2.02
N ASP A 251 1.95 0.97 -1.33
CA ASP A 251 2.70 0.80 -0.08
C ASP A 251 4.20 1.00 -0.29
N GLU A 252 4.77 0.34 -1.29
CA GLU A 252 6.18 0.48 -1.67
C GLU A 252 6.52 1.92 -2.07
N ALA A 253 5.69 2.56 -2.89
CA ALA A 253 5.90 3.93 -3.33
C ALA A 253 5.80 4.95 -2.19
N SER A 254 4.87 4.74 -1.24
CA SER A 254 4.76 5.57 -0.05
C SER A 254 6.01 5.44 0.83
N SER A 255 6.45 4.21 1.07
CA SER A 255 7.66 3.92 1.83
C SER A 255 8.92 4.52 1.18
N ALA A 256 9.04 4.38 -0.15
CA ALA A 256 10.16 4.96 -0.91
C ALA A 256 10.18 6.49 -0.84
N TYR A 257 9.02 7.14 -0.96
CA TYR A 257 8.89 8.60 -0.88
C TYR A 257 9.33 9.16 0.48
N VAL A 258 8.90 8.52 1.57
CA VAL A 258 9.29 8.92 2.94
C VAL A 258 10.77 8.60 3.21
N LYS A 259 11.29 7.50 2.66
CA LYS A 259 12.71 7.12 2.77
C LYS A 259 13.64 8.07 2.02
N GLU A 260 13.23 8.51 0.83
CA GLU A 260 13.99 9.45 0.01
C GLU A 260 14.22 10.78 0.73
N ARG A 261 13.16 11.33 1.33
CA ARG A 261 13.22 12.54 2.14
C ARG A 261 12.09 12.57 3.16
N PRO A 262 12.38 12.79 4.45
CA PRO A 262 11.36 12.91 5.51
C PRO A 262 10.28 13.94 5.17
N ILE A 263 9.04 13.66 5.53
CA ILE A 263 7.90 14.57 5.27
C ILE A 263 8.11 15.96 5.87
N PRO A 264 8.57 16.12 7.14
CA PRO A 264 8.81 17.43 7.69
C PRO A 264 9.86 18.24 6.91
N ASP A 265 10.91 17.57 6.38
CA ASP A 265 11.95 18.24 5.62
C ASP A 265 11.46 18.71 4.24
N ARG A 266 10.44 18.01 3.67
CA ARG A 266 9.75 18.47 2.45
C ARG A 266 8.90 19.69 2.72
N LEU A 267 8.14 19.69 3.82
CA LEU A 267 7.20 20.76 4.17
C LEU A 267 7.91 22.03 4.67
N ALA A 268 9.05 21.90 5.35
CA ALA A 268 9.78 23.05 5.92
C ALA A 268 10.13 24.13 4.87
N GLY A 269 10.39 23.71 3.63
CA GLY A 269 10.70 24.62 2.52
C GLY A 269 9.47 25.21 1.79
N LEU A 270 8.24 24.77 2.15
CA LEU A 270 7.03 25.20 1.45
C LEU A 270 6.42 26.46 2.04
N GLY A 271 6.64 26.74 3.33
CA GLY A 271 6.07 27.89 4.03
C GLY A 271 4.53 27.85 4.15
N LEU A 272 3.94 26.66 4.09
CA LEU A 272 2.49 26.46 4.19
C LEU A 272 2.07 26.33 5.66
N PRO A 273 0.93 26.93 6.06
CA PRO A 273 0.29 26.57 7.31
C PRO A 273 0.13 25.05 7.39
N THR A 274 0.56 24.46 8.50
CA THR A 274 0.60 22.99 8.65
C THR A 274 -0.04 22.59 9.97
N LEU A 275 -1.05 21.70 9.90
CA LEU A 275 -1.63 21.01 11.06
C LEU A 275 -1.21 19.54 11.01
N VAL A 276 -0.79 19.01 12.14
CA VAL A 276 -0.47 17.58 12.32
C VAL A 276 -1.35 17.03 13.44
N ILE A 277 -2.16 16.03 13.15
CA ILE A 277 -2.99 15.31 14.11
C ILE A 277 -2.42 13.90 14.23
N PHE A 278 -2.16 13.45 15.46
CA PHE A 278 -1.58 12.13 15.69
C PHE A 278 -2.27 11.43 16.86
N GLY A 279 -2.58 10.14 16.69
CA GLY A 279 -3.10 9.33 17.78
C GLY A 279 -2.00 8.94 18.77
N SER A 280 -2.23 9.13 20.09
CA SER A 280 -1.24 8.78 21.14
C SER A 280 -0.97 7.27 21.22
N GLN A 281 -1.87 6.46 20.65
CA GLN A 281 -1.77 5.01 20.63
C GLN A 281 -1.71 4.44 19.20
N ASP A 282 -1.18 5.23 18.26
CA ASP A 282 -0.94 4.74 16.90
C ASP A 282 -0.01 3.51 16.92
N ARG A 283 -0.47 2.44 16.27
CA ARG A 283 0.25 1.16 16.18
C ARG A 283 1.06 1.02 14.89
N ARG A 284 0.84 1.90 13.91
CA ARG A 284 1.55 1.90 12.62
C ARG A 284 2.80 2.77 12.69
N TRP A 285 2.68 3.96 13.28
CA TRP A 285 3.78 4.87 13.46
C TRP A 285 4.07 5.09 14.95
N GLN A 286 5.31 5.36 15.28
CA GLN A 286 5.69 5.72 16.64
C GLN A 286 5.08 7.09 16.99
N PRO A 287 4.15 7.20 17.97
CA PRO A 287 3.46 8.46 18.23
C PRO A 287 4.40 9.63 18.58
N SER A 288 5.52 9.36 19.28
CA SER A 288 6.52 10.38 19.59
C SER A 288 7.18 10.97 18.35
N SER A 289 7.14 10.30 17.20
CA SER A 289 7.69 10.83 15.95
C SER A 289 6.90 12.03 15.40
N ALA A 290 5.67 12.26 15.84
CA ALA A 290 4.93 13.48 15.53
C ALA A 290 5.73 14.75 15.89
N GLN A 291 6.62 14.68 16.89
CA GLN A 291 7.48 15.80 17.27
C GLN A 291 8.51 16.19 16.20
N ASP A 292 8.78 15.34 15.23
CA ASP A 292 9.67 15.65 14.11
C ASP A 292 9.09 16.78 13.23
N TYR A 293 7.77 16.94 13.24
CA TYR A 293 7.08 18.03 12.53
C TYR A 293 7.33 19.42 13.12
N ARG A 294 7.96 19.55 14.30
CA ARG A 294 8.45 20.83 14.85
C ARG A 294 9.46 21.51 13.94
N ARG A 295 10.08 20.79 13.01
CA ARG A 295 10.97 21.37 11.99
C ARG A 295 10.23 22.20 10.95
N VAL A 296 8.93 21.96 10.77
CA VAL A 296 8.09 22.74 9.87
C VAL A 296 7.75 24.06 10.56
N PRO A 297 8.11 25.23 10.01
CA PRO A 297 7.81 26.51 10.62
C PRO A 297 6.32 26.67 10.88
N HIS A 298 5.99 27.03 12.11
CA HIS A 298 4.60 27.28 12.57
C HIS A 298 3.66 26.06 12.45
N ALA A 299 4.19 24.83 12.40
CA ALA A 299 3.35 23.64 12.45
C ALA A 299 2.65 23.53 13.81
N ARG A 300 1.34 23.35 13.77
CA ARG A 300 0.50 23.00 14.91
C ARG A 300 0.46 21.47 15.01
N ILE A 301 0.80 20.92 16.19
CA ILE A 301 0.85 19.47 16.42
C ILE A 301 -0.13 19.15 17.54
N GLU A 302 -1.13 18.33 17.22
CA GLU A 302 -2.17 17.86 18.13
C GLU A 302 -2.05 16.35 18.32
N ILE A 303 -1.96 15.92 19.57
CA ILE A 303 -1.90 14.51 19.95
C ILE A 303 -3.23 14.14 20.61
N LEU A 304 -3.97 13.24 19.98
CA LEU A 304 -5.26 12.77 20.49
C LEU A 304 -5.08 11.58 21.43
N ASP A 305 -5.43 11.79 22.69
CA ASP A 305 -5.21 10.76 23.72
C ASP A 305 -6.13 9.54 23.54
N GLY A 306 -5.57 8.34 23.69
CA GLY A 306 -6.29 7.07 23.55
C GLY A 306 -6.78 6.76 22.13
N VAL A 307 -6.30 7.49 21.10
CA VAL A 307 -6.65 7.32 19.70
C VAL A 307 -5.54 6.58 18.97
N GLY A 308 -5.89 5.69 18.04
CA GLY A 308 -4.95 4.93 17.21
C GLY A 308 -4.63 5.62 15.89
N HIS A 309 -4.45 4.80 14.84
CA HIS A 309 -3.98 5.26 13.51
C HIS A 309 -5.06 5.99 12.68
N THR A 310 -6.31 6.01 13.12
CA THR A 310 -7.42 6.54 12.32
C THR A 310 -8.29 7.51 13.11
N PRO A 311 -7.76 8.68 13.52
CA PRO A 311 -8.50 9.68 14.31
C PRO A 311 -9.87 10.04 13.75
N MET A 312 -10.00 10.17 12.41
CA MET A 312 -11.26 10.49 11.75
C MET A 312 -12.36 9.43 11.91
N LEU A 313 -11.99 8.22 12.36
CA LEU A 313 -12.92 7.12 12.66
C LEU A 313 -13.03 6.83 14.16
N GLU A 314 -11.95 7.08 14.91
CA GLU A 314 -11.86 6.76 16.33
C GLU A 314 -12.30 7.90 17.25
N ASP A 315 -12.11 9.14 16.80
CA ASP A 315 -12.53 10.39 17.47
C ASP A 315 -12.94 11.44 16.42
N PRO A 316 -14.04 11.18 15.70
CA PRO A 316 -14.45 12.02 14.58
C PRO A 316 -14.80 13.46 14.98
N ASP A 317 -15.39 13.66 16.15
CA ASP A 317 -15.80 14.98 16.62
C ASP A 317 -14.58 15.87 16.85
N THR A 318 -13.61 15.41 17.65
CA THR A 318 -12.37 16.17 17.91
C THR A 318 -11.58 16.37 16.60
N THR A 319 -11.49 15.33 15.77
CA THR A 319 -10.76 15.42 14.48
C THR A 319 -11.44 16.42 13.55
N GLY A 320 -12.77 16.36 13.45
CA GLY A 320 -13.56 17.27 12.62
C GLY A 320 -13.41 18.72 13.05
N ASP A 321 -13.51 19.01 14.36
CA ASP A 321 -13.38 20.35 14.92
C ASP A 321 -11.98 20.94 14.65
N LEU A 322 -10.92 20.14 14.81
CA LEU A 322 -9.55 20.56 14.51
C LEU A 322 -9.37 20.91 13.02
N LEU A 323 -9.91 20.07 12.14
CA LEU A 323 -9.84 20.29 10.69
C LEU A 323 -10.64 21.53 10.28
N HIS A 324 -11.86 21.68 10.82
CA HIS A 324 -12.74 22.81 10.54
C HIS A 324 -12.08 24.13 10.98
N GLY A 325 -11.66 24.22 12.24
CA GLY A 325 -10.99 25.42 12.76
C GLY A 325 -9.76 25.79 11.93
N PHE A 326 -8.92 24.79 11.58
CA PHE A 326 -7.75 25.01 10.76
C PHE A 326 -8.09 25.52 9.34
N ALA A 327 -9.15 24.98 8.71
CA ALA A 327 -9.58 25.45 7.40
C ALA A 327 -10.04 26.89 7.42
N LEU A 328 -10.80 27.32 8.44
CA LEU A 328 -11.27 28.70 8.58
C LEU A 328 -10.11 29.68 8.85
N GLU A 329 -9.14 29.28 9.70
CA GLU A 329 -7.95 30.10 9.99
C GLU A 329 -7.09 30.32 8.74
N THR A 330 -7.05 29.37 7.82
CA THR A 330 -6.15 29.36 6.66
C THR A 330 -6.85 29.63 5.34
N ALA A 331 -8.17 29.87 5.37
CA ALA A 331 -8.93 30.21 4.17
C ALA A 331 -8.36 31.43 3.47
N PRO A 332 -8.17 31.42 2.15
CA PRO A 332 -7.80 32.60 1.40
C PRO A 332 -8.82 33.73 1.61
N ARG A 333 -8.34 34.89 2.00
CA ARG A 333 -9.17 36.09 2.13
C ARG A 333 -9.43 36.71 0.76
#